data_c1fc1d7a1b41d4bc2730762585b34954
#
_entry.id   c1fc1d7a1b41d4bc2730762585b34954
#
_cell.length_a   1.000
_cell.length_b   1.000
_cell.length_c   1.000
_cell.angle_alpha   90.00
_cell.angle_beta   90.00
_cell.angle_gamma   90.00
#
_symmetry.space_group_name_H-M   'P 1'
#
loop_
_entity.id
_entity.type
_entity.pdbx_description
1 polymer ?
#
loop_
_entity_poly.entity_id
_entity_poly.type
_entity_poly.pdbx_seq_one_letter_code
_entity_poly.pdbx_strand_id
1 'polypeptide(L)'
;MNIKKLFDISGKVIIITGGIGLLGSQYADGLSQMGANVVIADINYKKCQILSKKIKAKYRTDPLAIQMDITDKNSVKQMIKKIMKKYSKIDVLINNAAYQGNDELRTTKFENLPQESWDNALSVNLTGIFLCCQEVGKIMKKQKRGNIINIGSTYGIVAPDQRIYGNSKQNSAVFYAASKSAILNITRYLASYWNNTGIRVNTLSPGGVFKNQDPDFVKKYAEKTMLGRMAKKDEYVGAILFLVSDASSYMTGSNLVIDGGFTAW
;
A
#
# COMPACT_ATOMS: atom_id res chain seq x y z
N MET A 1 -9.28 21.45 -21.65
CA MET A 1 -8.89 20.47 -20.61
C MET A 1 -8.62 21.22 -19.31
N ASN A 2 -9.15 20.75 -18.17
CA ASN A 2 -8.88 21.36 -16.85
C ASN A 2 -8.04 20.38 -16.01
N ILE A 3 -6.74 20.64 -15.90
CA ILE A 3 -5.79 19.78 -15.17
C ILE A 3 -6.16 19.64 -13.69
N LYS A 4 -6.63 20.72 -13.03
CA LYS A 4 -7.06 20.66 -11.63
C LYS A 4 -8.18 19.65 -11.43
N LYS A 5 -9.11 19.54 -12.40
CA LYS A 5 -10.21 18.58 -12.37
C LYS A 5 -9.71 17.12 -12.49
N LEU A 6 -8.61 16.89 -13.21
CA LEU A 6 -8.03 15.54 -13.34
C LEU A 6 -7.52 15.00 -11.99
N PHE A 7 -7.01 15.88 -11.13
CA PHE A 7 -6.50 15.54 -9.81
C PHE A 7 -7.52 15.73 -8.69
N ASP A 8 -8.76 16.13 -9.02
CA ASP A 8 -9.81 16.30 -8.01
C ASP A 8 -10.28 14.95 -7.48
N ILE A 9 -10.10 14.77 -6.18
CA ILE A 9 -10.54 13.60 -5.43
C ILE A 9 -11.51 13.97 -4.31
N SER A 10 -12.05 15.18 -4.32
CA SER A 10 -12.99 15.66 -3.31
C SER A 10 -14.18 14.72 -3.16
N GLY A 11 -14.48 14.32 -1.92
CA GLY A 11 -15.57 13.42 -1.60
C GLY A 11 -15.39 11.96 -2.06
N LYS A 12 -14.26 11.57 -2.70
CA LYS A 12 -13.95 10.15 -2.95
C LYS A 12 -13.78 9.41 -1.63
N VAL A 13 -14.34 8.21 -1.52
CA VAL A 13 -14.19 7.31 -0.38
C VAL A 13 -13.02 6.37 -0.65
N ILE A 14 -11.95 6.53 0.11
CA ILE A 14 -10.66 5.84 -0.12
C ILE A 14 -10.30 5.00 1.08
N ILE A 15 -10.27 3.68 0.91
CA ILE A 15 -9.83 2.72 1.93
C ILE A 15 -8.30 2.63 1.89
N ILE A 16 -7.65 2.73 3.06
CA ILE A 16 -6.21 2.53 3.23
C ILE A 16 -6.02 1.44 4.27
N THR A 17 -5.60 0.24 3.84
CA THR A 17 -5.26 -0.84 4.77
C THR A 17 -3.85 -0.61 5.34
N GLY A 18 -3.62 -0.95 6.60
CA GLY A 18 -2.38 -0.54 7.28
C GLY A 18 -2.26 0.98 7.38
N GLY A 19 -3.39 1.65 7.55
CA GLY A 19 -3.52 3.10 7.44
C GLY A 19 -2.80 3.92 8.52
N ILE A 20 -2.32 3.27 9.59
CA ILE A 20 -1.48 3.91 10.63
C ILE A 20 0.02 3.63 10.43
N GLY A 21 0.37 2.82 9.44
CA GLY A 21 1.77 2.51 9.09
C GLY A 21 2.52 3.73 8.57
N LEU A 22 3.84 3.54 8.31
CA LEU A 22 4.74 4.61 7.88
C LEU A 22 4.22 5.35 6.64
N LEU A 23 3.88 4.63 5.58
CA LEU A 23 3.35 5.21 4.34
C LEU A 23 1.84 5.44 4.42
N GLY A 24 1.08 4.51 5.00
CA GLY A 24 -0.38 4.60 5.11
C GLY A 24 -0.85 5.89 5.79
N SER A 25 -0.15 6.33 6.84
CA SER A 25 -0.47 7.60 7.53
C SER A 25 -0.17 8.84 6.67
N GLN A 26 0.86 8.80 5.82
CA GLN A 26 1.15 9.89 4.87
C GLN A 26 0.10 9.93 3.75
N TYR A 27 -0.32 8.77 3.26
CA TYR A 27 -1.40 8.68 2.27
C TYR A 27 -2.72 9.21 2.84
N ALA A 28 -3.05 8.84 4.10
CA ALA A 28 -4.25 9.32 4.76
C ALA A 28 -4.24 10.84 4.94
N ASP A 29 -3.13 11.43 5.38
CA ASP A 29 -3.00 12.88 5.55
C ASP A 29 -3.08 13.60 4.19
N GLY A 30 -2.26 13.21 3.20
CA GLY A 30 -2.20 13.87 1.89
C GLY A 30 -3.49 13.77 1.09
N LEU A 31 -4.15 12.61 1.08
CA LEU A 31 -5.42 12.45 0.35
C LEU A 31 -6.56 13.22 1.04
N SER A 32 -6.54 13.32 2.37
CA SER A 32 -7.50 14.15 3.10
C SER A 32 -7.30 15.65 2.85
N GLN A 33 -6.05 16.10 2.69
CA GLN A 33 -5.75 17.47 2.27
C GLN A 33 -6.39 17.81 0.92
N MET A 34 -6.52 16.83 0.03
CA MET A 34 -7.17 16.96 -1.28
C MET A 34 -8.70 16.69 -1.24
N GLY A 35 -9.29 16.69 -0.04
CA GLY A 35 -10.74 16.60 0.13
C GLY A 35 -11.34 15.17 0.12
N ALA A 36 -10.53 14.12 0.10
CA ALA A 36 -11.02 12.76 0.14
C ALA A 36 -11.52 12.36 1.54
N ASN A 37 -12.56 11.51 1.59
CA ASN A 37 -13.02 10.82 2.78
C ASN A 37 -12.22 9.53 2.96
N VAL A 38 -11.17 9.57 3.77
CA VAL A 38 -10.30 8.41 3.98
C VAL A 38 -10.87 7.45 5.03
N VAL A 39 -10.78 6.16 4.75
CA VAL A 39 -11.06 5.08 5.71
C VAL A 39 -9.72 4.51 6.17
N ILE A 40 -9.37 4.77 7.41
CA ILE A 40 -8.13 4.34 8.04
C ILE A 40 -8.40 2.98 8.67
N ALA A 41 -8.01 1.91 7.99
CA ALA A 41 -8.24 0.53 8.40
C ALA A 41 -6.95 -0.13 8.86
N ASP A 42 -6.92 -0.60 10.11
CA ASP A 42 -5.75 -1.24 10.72
C ASP A 42 -6.17 -2.14 11.89
N ILE A 43 -5.30 -3.06 12.31
CA ILE A 43 -5.53 -3.89 13.50
C ILE A 43 -5.55 -3.05 14.78
N ASN A 44 -4.81 -1.96 14.82
CA ASN A 44 -4.73 -1.06 15.98
C ASN A 44 -5.78 0.06 15.90
N TYR A 45 -6.98 -0.25 16.37
CA TYR A 45 -8.12 0.69 16.33
C TYR A 45 -7.85 2.02 17.04
N LYS A 46 -7.19 1.99 18.22
CA LYS A 46 -6.89 3.20 19.00
C LYS A 46 -6.04 4.19 18.19
N LYS A 47 -5.01 3.71 17.51
CA LYS A 47 -4.18 4.56 16.63
C LYS A 47 -4.96 5.07 15.41
N CYS A 48 -5.86 4.25 14.83
CA CYS A 48 -6.76 4.70 13.75
C CYS A 48 -7.64 5.88 14.21
N GLN A 49 -8.22 5.79 15.41
CA GLN A 49 -9.05 6.86 15.96
C GLN A 49 -8.27 8.16 16.20
N ILE A 50 -7.03 8.05 16.73
CA ILE A 50 -6.16 9.22 16.93
C ILE A 50 -5.86 9.92 15.62
N LEU A 51 -5.45 9.15 14.59
CA LEU A 51 -5.15 9.70 13.25
C LEU A 51 -6.40 10.30 12.60
N SER A 52 -7.55 9.62 12.70
CA SER A 52 -8.83 10.11 12.17
C SER A 52 -9.23 11.45 12.82
N LYS A 53 -9.13 11.57 14.14
CA LYS A 53 -9.40 12.84 14.86
C LYS A 53 -8.45 13.95 14.41
N LYS A 54 -7.15 13.66 14.27
CA LYS A 54 -6.14 14.61 13.80
C LYS A 54 -6.47 15.12 12.39
N ILE A 55 -6.80 14.23 11.48
CA ILE A 55 -7.16 14.58 10.10
C ILE A 55 -8.44 15.42 10.07
N LYS A 56 -9.48 15.02 10.82
CA LYS A 56 -10.74 15.76 10.90
C LYS A 56 -10.54 17.18 11.44
N ALA A 57 -9.66 17.36 12.41
CA ALA A 57 -9.35 18.69 12.96
C ALA A 57 -8.55 19.57 11.97
N LYS A 58 -7.73 18.97 11.11
CA LYS A 58 -6.84 19.68 10.19
C LYS A 58 -7.51 20.00 8.85
N TYR A 59 -8.38 19.12 8.37
CA TYR A 59 -9.02 19.22 7.07
C TYR A 59 -10.55 19.13 7.20
N ARG A 60 -11.28 19.74 6.28
CA ARG A 60 -12.76 19.69 6.24
C ARG A 60 -13.25 18.40 5.57
N THR A 61 -12.77 17.23 6.05
CA THR A 61 -13.15 15.90 5.58
C THR A 61 -13.75 15.10 6.73
N ASP A 62 -14.41 13.99 6.40
CA ASP A 62 -15.04 13.13 7.41
C ASP A 62 -14.40 11.72 7.39
N PRO A 63 -13.16 11.57 7.93
CA PRO A 63 -12.46 10.30 7.92
C PRO A 63 -13.16 9.25 8.81
N LEU A 64 -12.93 7.96 8.52
CA LEU A 64 -13.49 6.85 9.27
C LEU A 64 -12.36 5.95 9.79
N ALA A 65 -12.29 5.75 11.10
CA ALA A 65 -11.40 4.79 11.73
C ALA A 65 -12.07 3.42 11.83
N ILE A 66 -11.40 2.37 11.37
CA ILE A 66 -11.92 0.99 11.45
C ILE A 66 -10.84 0.05 11.96
N GLN A 67 -11.20 -0.78 12.95
CA GLN A 67 -10.41 -1.95 13.28
C GLN A 67 -10.66 -3.02 12.22
N MET A 68 -9.58 -3.53 11.62
CA MET A 68 -9.67 -4.56 10.60
C MET A 68 -8.41 -5.42 10.57
N ASP A 69 -8.61 -6.71 10.63
CA ASP A 69 -7.61 -7.70 10.25
C ASP A 69 -7.86 -8.11 8.79
N ILE A 70 -6.87 -7.84 7.92
CA ILE A 70 -7.00 -8.17 6.49
C ILE A 70 -6.95 -9.67 6.24
N THR A 71 -6.44 -10.47 7.18
CA THR A 71 -6.36 -11.93 7.06
C THR A 71 -7.67 -12.63 7.40
N ASP A 72 -8.60 -11.92 8.05
CA ASP A 72 -9.94 -12.41 8.36
C ASP A 72 -10.99 -11.84 7.40
N LYS A 73 -11.56 -12.72 6.60
CA LYS A 73 -12.62 -12.38 5.63
C LYS A 73 -13.84 -11.73 6.28
N ASN A 74 -14.20 -12.13 7.50
CA ASN A 74 -15.34 -11.54 8.20
C ASN A 74 -15.03 -10.12 8.66
N SER A 75 -13.81 -9.86 9.11
CA SER A 75 -13.33 -8.53 9.45
C SER A 75 -13.39 -7.60 8.24
N VAL A 76 -12.94 -8.05 7.06
CA VAL A 76 -13.05 -7.29 5.80
C VAL A 76 -14.50 -7.00 5.43
N LYS A 77 -15.41 -7.98 5.53
CA LYS A 77 -16.85 -7.77 5.28
C LYS A 77 -17.48 -6.77 6.24
N GLN A 78 -17.12 -6.82 7.52
CA GLN A 78 -17.60 -5.86 8.53
C GLN A 78 -17.11 -4.44 8.24
N MET A 79 -15.85 -4.27 7.81
CA MET A 79 -15.33 -3.00 7.34
C MET A 79 -16.20 -2.43 6.22
N ILE A 80 -16.45 -3.22 5.17
CA ILE A 80 -17.28 -2.81 4.03
C ILE A 80 -18.68 -2.39 4.50
N LYS A 81 -19.33 -3.19 5.37
CA LYS A 81 -20.67 -2.86 5.92
C LYS A 81 -20.68 -1.48 6.59
N LYS A 82 -19.65 -1.18 7.42
CA LYS A 82 -19.54 0.13 8.09
C LYS A 82 -19.35 1.26 7.08
N ILE A 83 -18.50 1.07 6.04
CA ILE A 83 -18.25 2.07 4.99
C ILE A 83 -19.54 2.34 4.20
N MET A 84 -20.20 1.28 3.74
CA MET A 84 -21.44 1.41 2.97
C MET A 84 -22.56 2.07 3.76
N LYS A 85 -22.66 1.80 5.08
CA LYS A 85 -23.62 2.50 5.97
C LYS A 85 -23.33 4.00 6.05
N LYS A 86 -22.06 4.41 6.06
CA LYS A 86 -21.66 5.82 6.23
C LYS A 86 -21.65 6.61 4.92
N TYR A 87 -21.10 6.04 3.85
CA TYR A 87 -20.82 6.77 2.60
C TYR A 87 -21.58 6.27 1.38
N SER A 88 -22.24 5.10 1.48
CA SER A 88 -22.98 4.43 0.40
C SER A 88 -22.17 4.06 -0.84
N LYS A 89 -20.83 4.25 -0.81
CA LYS A 89 -19.91 3.96 -1.93
C LYS A 89 -18.50 3.63 -1.45
N ILE A 90 -17.71 3.03 -2.34
CA ILE A 90 -16.26 2.86 -2.22
C ILE A 90 -15.64 3.22 -3.57
N ASP A 91 -14.87 4.30 -3.63
CA ASP A 91 -14.25 4.75 -4.88
C ASP A 91 -12.85 4.13 -5.09
N VAL A 92 -12.07 4.00 -4.00
CA VAL A 92 -10.69 3.51 -4.08
C VAL A 92 -10.37 2.56 -2.93
N LEU A 93 -9.57 1.51 -3.24
CA LEU A 93 -8.91 0.65 -2.26
C LEU A 93 -7.39 0.76 -2.43
N ILE A 94 -6.67 1.12 -1.36
CA ILE A 94 -5.22 1.08 -1.28
C ILE A 94 -4.82 -0.07 -0.37
N ASN A 95 -4.35 -1.17 -0.95
CA ASN A 95 -3.79 -2.31 -0.24
C ASN A 95 -2.35 -1.98 0.17
N ASN A 96 -2.20 -1.35 1.36
CA ASN A 96 -0.92 -0.90 1.88
C ASN A 96 -0.45 -1.72 3.08
N ALA A 97 -1.32 -2.43 3.79
CA ALA A 97 -0.92 -3.29 4.90
C ALA A 97 0.11 -4.33 4.45
N ALA A 98 1.16 -4.50 5.25
CA ALA A 98 2.21 -5.48 4.97
C ALA A 98 2.89 -5.94 6.27
N TYR A 99 3.27 -7.20 6.30
CA TYR A 99 4.14 -7.80 7.30
C TYR A 99 5.57 -7.86 6.76
N GLN A 100 6.53 -7.38 7.54
CA GLN A 100 7.95 -7.33 7.18
C GLN A 100 8.83 -8.21 8.09
N GLY A 101 8.21 -8.99 8.97
CA GLY A 101 8.91 -9.70 10.02
C GLY A 101 9.24 -8.81 11.23
N ASN A 102 9.69 -9.45 12.30
CA ASN A 102 10.28 -8.81 13.48
C ASN A 102 11.80 -8.73 13.34
N ASP A 103 12.50 -8.19 14.34
CA ASP A 103 13.95 -8.02 14.30
C ASP A 103 14.70 -9.35 14.29
N GLU A 104 14.19 -10.40 14.95
CA GLU A 104 14.75 -11.75 14.93
C GLU A 104 14.75 -12.34 13.51
N LEU A 105 13.61 -12.24 12.79
CA LEU A 105 13.50 -12.74 11.41
C LEU A 105 14.42 -11.99 10.43
N ARG A 106 14.78 -10.75 10.73
CA ARG A 106 15.73 -9.99 9.92
C ARG A 106 17.17 -10.46 10.06
N THR A 107 17.48 -11.21 11.12
CA THR A 107 18.81 -11.81 11.33
C THR A 107 18.82 -13.32 11.06
N THR A 108 17.65 -13.93 10.83
CA THR A 108 17.53 -15.36 10.54
C THR A 108 17.98 -15.66 9.12
N LYS A 109 18.93 -16.57 8.95
CA LYS A 109 19.38 -17.05 7.63
C LYS A 109 18.26 -17.82 6.95
N PHE A 110 18.27 -17.83 5.62
CA PHE A 110 17.25 -18.50 4.81
C PHE A 110 17.04 -19.97 5.20
N GLU A 111 18.14 -20.70 5.42
CA GLU A 111 18.14 -22.13 5.76
C GLU A 111 17.44 -22.45 7.11
N ASN A 112 17.36 -21.44 7.98
CA ASN A 112 16.78 -21.56 9.32
C ASN A 112 15.45 -20.79 9.47
N LEU A 113 14.91 -20.24 8.37
CA LEU A 113 13.68 -19.46 8.43
C LEU A 113 12.49 -20.37 8.76
N PRO A 114 11.77 -20.14 9.88
CA PRO A 114 10.62 -20.96 10.23
C PRO A 114 9.53 -20.88 9.17
N GLN A 115 8.95 -22.02 8.81
CA GLN A 115 7.80 -22.08 7.87
C GLN A 115 6.64 -21.19 8.33
N GLU A 116 6.35 -21.18 9.64
CA GLU A 116 5.32 -20.32 10.21
C GLU A 116 5.52 -18.83 9.85
N SER A 117 6.76 -18.36 9.83
CA SER A 117 7.07 -16.97 9.46
C SER A 117 6.77 -16.68 7.99
N TRP A 118 7.01 -17.67 7.13
CA TRP A 118 6.61 -17.64 5.72
C TRP A 118 5.09 -17.59 5.58
N ASP A 119 4.38 -18.49 6.25
CA ASP A 119 2.93 -18.60 6.19
C ASP A 119 2.24 -17.33 6.72
N ASN A 120 2.72 -16.78 7.83
CA ASN A 120 2.24 -15.51 8.40
C ASN A 120 2.44 -14.35 7.42
N ALA A 121 3.61 -14.27 6.78
CA ALA A 121 3.89 -13.23 5.81
C ALA A 121 2.99 -13.31 4.58
N LEU A 122 2.78 -14.51 4.03
CA LEU A 122 1.88 -14.72 2.89
C LEU A 122 0.43 -14.47 3.27
N SER A 123 0.02 -14.85 4.49
CA SER A 123 -1.32 -14.56 5.00
C SER A 123 -1.63 -13.05 4.98
N VAL A 124 -0.71 -12.23 5.46
CA VAL A 124 -0.88 -10.75 5.43
C VAL A 124 -0.66 -10.19 4.04
N ASN A 125 0.48 -10.48 3.41
CA ASN A 125 0.93 -9.77 2.20
C ASN A 125 0.24 -10.22 0.92
N LEU A 126 -0.37 -11.42 0.89
CA LEU A 126 -1.06 -11.97 -0.27
C LEU A 126 -2.52 -12.28 0.00
N THR A 127 -2.80 -13.16 0.97
CA THR A 127 -4.18 -13.57 1.26
C THR A 127 -5.01 -12.37 1.70
N GLY A 128 -4.45 -11.47 2.51
CA GLY A 128 -5.14 -10.24 2.93
C GLY A 128 -5.48 -9.33 1.74
N ILE A 129 -4.54 -9.14 0.80
CA ILE A 129 -4.79 -8.36 -0.43
C ILE A 129 -5.88 -9.03 -1.27
N PHE A 130 -5.80 -10.36 -1.45
CA PHE A 130 -6.81 -11.13 -2.17
C PHE A 130 -8.21 -10.94 -1.55
N LEU A 131 -8.36 -11.08 -0.23
CA LEU A 131 -9.63 -10.92 0.47
C LEU A 131 -10.18 -9.49 0.33
N CYS A 132 -9.34 -8.46 0.50
CA CYS A 132 -9.72 -7.08 0.31
C CYS A 132 -10.18 -6.81 -1.14
N CYS A 133 -9.41 -7.26 -2.14
CA CYS A 133 -9.78 -7.12 -3.54
C CYS A 133 -11.07 -7.87 -3.87
N GLN A 134 -11.25 -9.09 -3.34
CA GLN A 134 -12.45 -9.90 -3.58
C GLN A 134 -13.71 -9.21 -3.03
N GLU A 135 -13.69 -8.77 -1.79
CA GLU A 135 -14.88 -8.23 -1.14
C GLU A 135 -15.18 -6.78 -1.58
N VAL A 136 -14.17 -5.92 -1.72
CA VAL A 136 -14.34 -4.55 -2.24
C VAL A 136 -14.71 -4.58 -3.73
N GLY A 137 -14.11 -5.47 -4.51
CA GLY A 137 -14.41 -5.64 -5.94
C GLY A 137 -15.87 -5.97 -6.21
N LYS A 138 -16.54 -6.71 -5.32
CA LYS A 138 -18.01 -6.96 -5.43
C LYS A 138 -18.82 -5.66 -5.39
N ILE A 139 -18.41 -4.70 -4.55
CA ILE A 139 -19.05 -3.39 -4.45
C ILE A 139 -18.75 -2.56 -5.68
N MET A 140 -17.47 -2.47 -6.08
CA MET A 140 -17.04 -1.72 -7.25
C MET A 140 -17.69 -2.23 -8.55
N LYS A 141 -17.85 -3.56 -8.69
CA LYS A 141 -18.55 -4.17 -9.83
C LYS A 141 -20.02 -3.74 -9.89
N LYS A 142 -20.73 -3.71 -8.74
CA LYS A 142 -22.10 -3.19 -8.67
C LYS A 142 -22.19 -1.71 -9.01
N GLN A 143 -21.19 -0.93 -8.61
CA GLN A 143 -21.08 0.50 -8.92
C GLN A 143 -20.68 0.77 -10.38
N LYS A 144 -20.21 -0.25 -11.12
CA LYS A 144 -19.59 -0.14 -12.46
C LYS A 144 -18.44 0.87 -12.50
N ARG A 145 -17.78 1.05 -11.38
CA ARG A 145 -16.65 1.97 -11.18
C ARG A 145 -15.86 1.56 -9.96
N GLY A 146 -14.52 1.61 -10.07
CA GLY A 146 -13.62 1.37 -8.94
C GLY A 146 -12.16 1.57 -9.33
N ASN A 147 -11.32 1.74 -8.31
CA ASN A 147 -9.88 1.85 -8.49
C ASN A 147 -9.15 1.16 -7.34
N ILE A 148 -8.27 0.23 -7.66
CA ILE A 148 -7.49 -0.54 -6.68
C ILE A 148 -6.02 -0.24 -6.89
N ILE A 149 -5.32 0.15 -5.82
CA ILE A 149 -3.89 0.36 -5.81
C ILE A 149 -3.26 -0.64 -4.83
N ASN A 150 -2.40 -1.51 -5.34
CA ASN A 150 -1.63 -2.44 -4.53
C ASN A 150 -0.24 -1.84 -4.27
N ILE A 151 0.24 -1.86 -3.01
CA ILE A 151 1.58 -1.38 -2.70
C ILE A 151 2.57 -2.53 -2.84
N GLY A 152 3.32 -2.48 -3.94
CA GLY A 152 4.44 -3.37 -4.25
C GLY A 152 5.72 -3.00 -3.49
N SER A 153 6.86 -3.21 -4.14
CA SER A 153 8.19 -2.84 -3.67
C SER A 153 9.20 -2.96 -4.82
N THR A 154 10.35 -2.28 -4.73
CA THR A 154 11.53 -2.61 -5.56
C THR A 154 11.87 -4.09 -5.49
N TYR A 155 11.73 -4.73 -4.31
CA TYR A 155 11.99 -6.16 -4.14
C TYR A 155 10.90 -7.09 -4.72
N GLY A 156 9.85 -6.53 -5.30
CA GLY A 156 8.95 -7.25 -6.19
C GLY A 156 9.41 -7.28 -7.65
N ILE A 157 10.41 -6.44 -8.01
CA ILE A 157 10.92 -6.26 -9.37
C ILE A 157 12.31 -6.90 -9.49
N VAL A 158 13.19 -6.63 -8.51
CA VAL A 158 14.56 -7.17 -8.44
C VAL A 158 14.78 -7.89 -7.13
N ALA A 159 15.76 -8.79 -7.10
CA ALA A 159 16.16 -9.48 -5.88
C ALA A 159 16.76 -8.48 -4.86
N PRO A 160 16.53 -8.68 -3.55
CA PRO A 160 17.25 -7.94 -2.53
C PRO A 160 18.75 -8.18 -2.61
N ASP A 161 19.54 -7.11 -2.71
CA ASP A 161 20.99 -7.21 -2.58
C ASP A 161 21.37 -7.32 -1.11
N GLN A 162 21.68 -8.52 -0.66
CA GLN A 162 22.00 -8.77 0.75
C GLN A 162 23.29 -8.06 1.23
N ARG A 163 24.16 -7.61 0.31
CA ARG A 163 25.42 -6.90 0.63
C ARG A 163 25.19 -5.53 1.26
N ILE A 164 24.02 -4.92 1.04
CA ILE A 164 23.68 -3.61 1.65
C ILE A 164 23.55 -3.68 3.17
N TYR A 165 23.34 -4.87 3.73
CA TYR A 165 23.25 -5.05 5.18
C TYR A 165 24.63 -5.11 5.88
N GLY A 166 25.73 -5.22 5.10
CA GLY A 166 27.10 -5.18 5.64
C GLY A 166 27.33 -6.21 6.74
N ASN A 167 27.94 -5.75 7.84
CA ASN A 167 28.27 -6.57 9.01
C ASN A 167 27.15 -6.62 10.07
N SER A 168 25.97 -6.05 9.79
CA SER A 168 24.85 -5.96 10.75
C SER A 168 24.20 -7.31 11.06
N LYS A 169 24.58 -8.40 10.37
CA LYS A 169 23.93 -9.72 10.39
C LYS A 169 22.45 -9.69 9.93
N GLN A 170 21.94 -8.54 9.49
CA GLN A 170 20.57 -8.43 8.95
C GLN A 170 20.50 -8.96 7.52
N ASN A 171 19.30 -9.31 7.09
CA ASN A 171 18.99 -9.69 5.72
C ASN A 171 17.56 -9.23 5.35
N SER A 172 17.26 -9.29 4.06
CA SER A 172 15.88 -9.21 3.58
C SER A 172 15.31 -10.63 3.50
N ALA A 173 14.30 -10.91 4.30
CA ALA A 173 13.67 -12.22 4.32
C ALA A 173 12.98 -12.53 2.98
N VAL A 174 13.11 -13.78 2.51
CA VAL A 174 12.58 -14.24 1.22
C VAL A 174 11.08 -14.02 1.06
N PHE A 175 10.31 -14.20 2.12
CA PHE A 175 8.85 -14.03 2.08
C PHE A 175 8.41 -12.63 1.64
N TYR A 176 9.23 -11.61 1.96
CA TYR A 176 8.90 -10.25 1.56
C TYR A 176 9.05 -10.07 0.05
N ALA A 177 10.19 -10.44 -0.52
CA ALA A 177 10.42 -10.36 -1.96
C ALA A 177 9.41 -11.22 -2.75
N ALA A 178 9.20 -12.47 -2.32
CA ALA A 178 8.24 -13.39 -2.95
C ALA A 178 6.82 -12.81 -2.96
N SER A 179 6.34 -12.31 -1.81
CA SER A 179 5.00 -11.73 -1.73
C SER A 179 4.88 -10.45 -2.57
N LYS A 180 5.90 -9.59 -2.60
CA LYS A 180 5.90 -8.36 -3.38
C LYS A 180 5.96 -8.61 -4.88
N SER A 181 6.66 -9.65 -5.33
CA SER A 181 6.63 -10.10 -6.74
C SER A 181 5.25 -10.61 -7.15
N ALA A 182 4.59 -11.41 -6.30
CA ALA A 182 3.27 -11.92 -6.57
C ALA A 182 2.21 -10.81 -6.72
N ILE A 183 2.33 -9.69 -5.99
CA ILE A 183 1.45 -8.52 -6.09
C ILE A 183 1.42 -7.96 -7.52
N LEU A 184 2.55 -7.93 -8.22
CA LEU A 184 2.62 -7.43 -9.59
C LEU A 184 1.74 -8.25 -10.54
N ASN A 185 1.75 -9.56 -10.38
CA ASN A 185 0.95 -10.43 -11.26
C ASN A 185 -0.53 -10.49 -10.84
N ILE A 186 -0.84 -10.45 -9.54
CA ILE A 186 -2.22 -10.28 -9.05
C ILE A 186 -2.84 -9.00 -9.62
N THR A 187 -2.09 -7.91 -9.70
CA THR A 187 -2.54 -6.64 -10.28
C THR A 187 -2.92 -6.81 -11.75
N ARG A 188 -2.06 -7.46 -12.55
CA ARG A 188 -2.34 -7.74 -13.99
C ARG A 188 -3.56 -8.66 -14.14
N TYR A 189 -3.62 -9.73 -13.34
CA TYR A 189 -4.74 -10.67 -13.36
C TYR A 189 -6.06 -9.97 -13.09
N LEU A 190 -6.14 -9.16 -12.02
CA LEU A 190 -7.37 -8.47 -11.65
C LEU A 190 -7.76 -7.39 -12.65
N ALA A 191 -6.79 -6.67 -13.24
CA ALA A 191 -7.05 -5.70 -14.31
C ALA A 191 -7.66 -6.38 -15.54
N SER A 192 -7.16 -7.55 -15.92
CA SER A 192 -7.70 -8.38 -17.00
C SER A 192 -9.07 -8.97 -16.64
N TYR A 193 -9.22 -9.52 -15.44
CA TYR A 193 -10.45 -10.17 -14.97
C TYR A 193 -11.65 -9.20 -14.90
N TRP A 194 -11.40 -7.94 -14.53
CA TRP A 194 -12.41 -6.89 -14.50
C TRP A 194 -12.46 -6.04 -15.76
N ASN A 195 -11.99 -6.57 -16.89
CA ASN A 195 -12.12 -5.91 -18.19
C ASN A 195 -13.58 -5.46 -18.43
N ASN A 196 -13.75 -4.25 -18.98
CA ASN A 196 -15.05 -3.64 -19.28
C ASN A 196 -16.02 -3.45 -18.11
N THR A 197 -15.54 -3.56 -16.85
CA THR A 197 -16.40 -3.34 -15.66
C THR A 197 -16.28 -1.93 -15.06
N GLY A 198 -15.39 -1.09 -15.59
CA GLY A 198 -15.07 0.23 -15.04
C GLY A 198 -14.16 0.18 -13.81
N ILE A 199 -13.54 -0.97 -13.52
CA ILE A 199 -12.58 -1.13 -12.42
C ILE A 199 -11.15 -1.11 -12.98
N ARG A 200 -10.30 -0.25 -12.40
CA ARG A 200 -8.86 -0.21 -12.69
C ARG A 200 -8.08 -0.82 -11.53
N VAL A 201 -6.99 -1.51 -11.83
CA VAL A 201 -6.10 -2.09 -10.81
C VAL A 201 -4.65 -1.82 -11.19
N ASN A 202 -3.91 -1.13 -10.32
CA ASN A 202 -2.51 -0.80 -10.55
C ASN A 202 -1.66 -1.08 -9.31
N THR A 203 -0.35 -1.12 -9.49
CA THR A 203 0.62 -1.22 -8.41
C THR A 203 1.43 0.07 -8.31
N LEU A 204 1.72 0.51 -7.09
CA LEU A 204 2.82 1.42 -6.78
C LEU A 204 3.95 0.60 -6.15
N SER A 205 5.13 0.63 -6.74
CA SER A 205 6.34 0.00 -6.18
C SER A 205 7.30 1.07 -5.64
N PRO A 206 7.25 1.35 -4.32
CA PRO A 206 8.14 2.30 -3.69
C PRO A 206 9.53 1.71 -3.47
N GLY A 207 10.55 2.58 -3.52
CA GLY A 207 11.88 2.30 -3.00
C GLY A 207 11.97 2.36 -1.47
N GLY A 208 13.17 2.23 -0.94
CA GLY A 208 13.43 2.27 0.49
C GLY A 208 13.18 3.66 1.10
N VAL A 209 12.46 3.65 2.22
CA VAL A 209 12.11 4.86 2.97
C VAL A 209 13.05 5.04 4.14
N PHE A 210 13.63 6.23 4.27
CA PHE A 210 14.45 6.59 5.42
C PHE A 210 13.58 6.67 6.70
N LYS A 211 14.03 5.96 7.74
CA LYS A 211 13.39 5.93 9.07
C LYS A 211 14.41 5.75 10.20
N ASN A 212 15.56 6.41 10.06
CA ASN A 212 16.68 6.31 11.02
C ASN A 212 17.28 4.88 11.12
N GLN A 213 17.41 4.19 9.99
CA GLN A 213 18.13 2.92 9.92
C GLN A 213 19.63 3.13 10.21
N ASP A 214 20.35 2.00 10.40
CA ASP A 214 21.80 2.00 10.56
C ASP A 214 22.49 2.83 9.47
N PRO A 215 23.45 3.71 9.82
CA PRO A 215 24.10 4.61 8.84
C PRO A 215 24.85 3.88 7.72
N ASP A 216 25.47 2.72 7.99
CA ASP A 216 26.17 1.92 6.97
C ASP A 216 25.16 1.33 5.97
N PHE A 217 24.03 0.82 6.46
CA PHE A 217 22.91 0.40 5.59
C PHE A 217 22.38 1.56 4.74
N VAL A 218 22.14 2.73 5.33
CA VAL A 218 21.65 3.91 4.60
C VAL A 218 22.61 4.31 3.49
N LYS A 219 23.94 4.35 3.77
CA LYS A 219 24.97 4.65 2.79
C LYS A 219 24.95 3.66 1.64
N LYS A 220 24.99 2.35 1.93
CA LYS A 220 25.01 1.28 0.93
C LYS A 220 23.72 1.23 0.11
N TYR A 221 22.58 1.51 0.74
CA TYR A 221 21.31 1.64 0.01
C TYR A 221 21.34 2.85 -0.94
N ALA A 222 21.83 3.99 -0.48
CA ALA A 222 21.96 5.20 -1.28
C ALA A 222 22.84 4.99 -2.53
N GLU A 223 23.95 4.26 -2.40
CA GLU A 223 24.84 3.89 -3.51
C GLU A 223 24.13 3.02 -4.58
N LYS A 224 23.04 2.36 -4.25
CA LYS A 224 22.19 1.60 -5.19
C LYS A 224 21.12 2.46 -5.87
N THR A 225 20.93 3.69 -5.47
CA THR A 225 19.96 4.59 -6.08
C THR A 225 20.66 5.65 -6.95
N MET A 226 20.13 5.93 -8.13
CA MET A 226 20.65 7.01 -8.98
C MET A 226 20.54 8.39 -8.32
N LEU A 227 19.52 8.58 -7.45
CA LEU A 227 19.36 9.81 -6.68
C LEU A 227 20.29 9.91 -5.46
N GLY A 228 21.09 8.90 -5.16
CA GLY A 228 22.09 8.90 -4.08
C GLY A 228 21.50 8.99 -2.67
N ARG A 229 20.23 8.62 -2.46
CA ARG A 229 19.56 8.68 -1.15
C ARG A 229 18.35 7.77 -1.05
N MET A 230 17.96 7.46 0.17
CA MET A 230 16.65 6.88 0.45
C MET A 230 15.55 7.95 0.32
N ALA A 231 14.32 7.51 0.07
CA ALA A 231 13.18 8.42 -0.02
C ALA A 231 12.73 8.91 1.37
N LYS A 232 12.16 10.11 1.42
CA LYS A 232 11.38 10.57 2.56
C LYS A 232 9.99 9.90 2.54
N LYS A 233 9.34 9.80 3.70
CA LYS A 233 8.05 9.10 3.85
C LYS A 233 6.90 9.72 3.07
N ASP A 234 6.97 11.01 2.75
CA ASP A 234 5.95 11.80 2.04
C ASP A 234 6.15 11.86 0.53
N GLU A 235 7.31 11.43 0.00
CA GLU A 235 7.62 11.52 -1.44
C GLU A 235 6.74 10.62 -2.32
N TYR A 236 6.02 9.66 -1.74
CA TYR A 236 5.07 8.81 -2.48
C TYR A 236 3.65 9.34 -2.54
N VAL A 237 3.33 10.42 -1.81
CA VAL A 237 1.97 10.97 -1.75
C VAL A 237 1.52 11.48 -3.11
N GLY A 238 2.42 12.14 -3.88
CA GLY A 238 2.11 12.60 -5.23
C GLY A 238 1.77 11.45 -6.19
N ALA A 239 2.51 10.34 -6.11
CA ALA A 239 2.23 9.16 -6.92
C ALA A 239 0.89 8.49 -6.55
N ILE A 240 0.58 8.42 -5.26
CA ILE A 240 -0.73 7.93 -4.80
C ILE A 240 -1.86 8.87 -5.27
N LEU A 241 -1.69 10.19 -5.17
CA LEU A 241 -2.66 11.16 -5.68
C LEU A 241 -2.91 10.97 -7.19
N PHE A 242 -1.85 10.80 -7.97
CA PHE A 242 -1.97 10.48 -9.40
C PHE A 242 -2.78 9.20 -9.62
N LEU A 243 -2.43 8.09 -8.93
CA LEU A 243 -3.08 6.80 -9.11
C LEU A 243 -4.56 6.79 -8.68
N VAL A 244 -4.94 7.51 -7.61
CA VAL A 244 -6.34 7.54 -7.13
C VAL A 244 -7.22 8.52 -7.90
N SER A 245 -6.62 9.44 -8.65
CA SER A 245 -7.32 10.47 -9.42
C SER A 245 -7.66 10.01 -10.85
N ASP A 246 -8.40 10.84 -11.56
CA ASP A 246 -8.72 10.61 -12.96
C ASP A 246 -7.54 10.96 -13.90
N ALA A 247 -6.45 11.55 -13.37
CA ALA A 247 -5.20 11.75 -14.11
C ALA A 247 -4.57 10.42 -14.57
N SER A 248 -4.88 9.31 -13.89
CA SER A 248 -4.47 7.95 -14.27
C SER A 248 -5.59 7.15 -14.96
N SER A 249 -6.62 7.80 -15.52
CA SER A 249 -7.81 7.12 -16.06
C SER A 249 -7.53 6.09 -17.16
N TYR A 250 -6.44 6.26 -17.92
CA TYR A 250 -6.01 5.30 -18.96
C TYR A 250 -4.97 4.29 -18.48
N MET A 251 -4.81 4.13 -17.15
CA MET A 251 -3.82 3.23 -16.54
C MET A 251 -4.52 2.09 -15.78
N THR A 252 -4.28 0.84 -16.21
CA THR A 252 -4.69 -0.38 -15.51
C THR A 252 -3.70 -1.51 -15.80
N GLY A 253 -3.52 -2.45 -14.87
CA GLY A 253 -2.55 -3.55 -14.98
C GLY A 253 -1.09 -3.13 -14.89
N SER A 254 -0.81 -1.88 -14.58
CA SER A 254 0.53 -1.29 -14.63
C SER A 254 1.19 -1.23 -13.25
N ASN A 255 2.52 -1.15 -13.27
CA ASN A 255 3.34 -0.93 -12.08
C ASN A 255 4.02 0.45 -12.19
N LEU A 256 3.67 1.39 -11.33
CA LEU A 256 4.33 2.67 -11.19
C LEU A 256 5.52 2.53 -10.22
N VAL A 257 6.73 2.61 -10.73
CA VAL A 257 7.95 2.49 -9.94
C VAL A 257 8.42 3.87 -9.50
N ILE A 258 8.60 4.05 -8.19
CA ILE A 258 9.13 5.28 -7.59
C ILE A 258 10.22 4.86 -6.60
N ASP A 259 11.45 4.73 -7.04
CA ASP A 259 12.51 4.08 -6.28
C ASP A 259 13.87 4.80 -6.34
N GLY A 260 13.92 6.00 -6.88
CA GLY A 260 15.16 6.77 -7.03
C GLY A 260 16.12 6.17 -8.05
N GLY A 261 15.64 5.32 -8.96
CA GLY A 261 16.45 4.63 -9.96
C GLY A 261 17.08 3.33 -9.47
N PHE A 262 16.68 2.82 -8.29
CA PHE A 262 17.22 1.58 -7.71
C PHE A 262 17.11 0.36 -8.66
N THR A 263 16.04 0.25 -9.43
CA THR A 263 15.77 -0.88 -10.33
C THR A 263 16.13 -0.62 -11.79
N ALA A 264 16.73 0.53 -12.11
CA ALA A 264 16.93 0.96 -13.50
C ALA A 264 18.35 0.68 -14.05
N TRP A 265 19.23 0.05 -13.27
CA TRP A 265 20.57 -0.35 -13.67
C TRP A 265 20.95 -1.75 -13.17
#